data_f48c254271ce31dab739b75cfbec6c17
#
_entry.id   f48c254271ce31dab739b75cfbec6c17
#
_cell.length_a   1.000
_cell.length_b   1.000
_cell.length_c   1.000
_cell.angle_alpha   90.00
_cell.angle_beta   90.00
_cell.angle_gamma   90.00
#
_symmetry.space_group_name_H-M   'P 1'
#
loop_
_entity.id
_entity.type
_entity.pdbx_description
1 polymer ?
#
loop_
_entity_poly.entity_id
_entity_poly.type
_entity_poly.pdbx_seq_one_letter_code
_entity_poly.pdbx_strand_id
1 'polypeptide(L)'
;MKNHETCLSPKEFARLIKGCALNKRKSQKKIYESFYRHAMVICDSYATSYDESKEILNEGFLKIFKQIINYSPACTNEMTSFLAWLRTIIVHTAINHYKRNNKQHAVPVLGNEAYHGQEII
;
A
#
# COMPACT_ATOMS: atom_id res chain seq x y z
N MET A 1 14.90 -5.27 -17.31
CA MET A 1 15.13 -5.18 -16.70
C MET A 1 14.71 -5.52 -15.64
N LYS A 2 14.92 -5.62 -15.15
CA LYS A 2 14.61 -6.08 -14.16
C LYS A 2 13.68 -5.46 -13.37
N ASN A 3 12.88 -6.03 -12.77
CA ASN A 3 11.98 -5.54 -11.92
C ASN A 3 12.58 -5.36 -10.60
N HIS A 4 12.79 -4.20 -10.19
CA HIS A 4 13.52 -3.95 -9.00
C HIS A 4 12.82 -4.36 -7.76
N GLU A 5 11.53 -4.41 -7.81
CA GLU A 5 10.75 -4.74 -6.65
C GLU A 5 10.92 -6.16 -6.23
N THR A 6 11.37 -7.01 -7.15
CA THR A 6 11.52 -8.39 -6.83
C THR A 6 12.95 -8.82 -6.70
N CYS A 7 13.85 -7.88 -6.61
CA CYS A 7 15.25 -8.21 -6.51
C CYS A 7 15.71 -8.63 -5.14
N LEU A 8 14.87 -8.53 -4.14
CA LEU A 8 15.26 -8.88 -2.79
C LEU A 8 15.29 -10.38 -2.58
N SER A 9 16.37 -10.89 -1.99
CA SER A 9 16.39 -12.27 -1.61
C SER A 9 15.51 -12.45 -0.38
N PRO A 10 15.09 -13.69 -0.10
CA PRO A 10 14.27 -13.92 1.10
C PRO A 10 14.97 -13.48 2.37
N LYS A 11 16.27 -13.71 2.46
CA LYS A 11 17.01 -13.31 3.62
C LYS A 11 17.08 -11.81 3.78
N GLU A 12 17.33 -11.13 2.69
CA GLU A 12 17.40 -9.69 2.69
C GLU A 12 16.05 -9.09 3.02
N PHE A 13 15.00 -9.65 2.45
CA PHE A 13 13.65 -9.18 2.71
C PHE A 13 13.31 -9.31 4.19
N ALA A 14 13.60 -10.46 4.77
CA ALA A 14 13.32 -10.68 6.20
C ALA A 14 14.07 -9.68 7.06
N ARG A 15 15.32 -9.40 6.70
CA ARG A 15 16.11 -8.44 7.45
C ARG A 15 15.53 -7.03 7.37
N LEU A 16 15.05 -6.67 6.18
CA LEU A 16 14.46 -5.36 5.99
C LEU A 16 13.15 -5.19 6.76
N ILE A 17 12.34 -6.24 6.78
CA ILE A 17 11.08 -6.18 7.53
C ILE A 17 11.38 -5.97 9.01
N LYS A 18 12.36 -6.70 9.51
CA LYS A 18 12.73 -6.55 10.90
C LYS A 18 13.25 -5.14 11.19
N GLY A 19 14.04 -4.60 10.28
CA GLY A 19 14.54 -3.25 10.43
C GLY A 19 13.43 -2.22 10.44
N CYS A 20 12.43 -2.41 9.59
CA CYS A 20 11.29 -1.52 9.56
C CYS A 20 10.51 -1.57 10.87
N ALA A 21 10.36 -2.76 11.43
CA ALA A 21 9.68 -2.92 12.71
C ALA A 21 10.43 -2.21 13.84
N LEU A 22 11.73 -2.03 13.66
CA LEU A 22 12.55 -1.31 14.62
C LEU A 22 12.71 0.16 14.25
N ASN A 23 11.91 0.62 13.30
CA ASN A 23 11.94 2.00 12.83
C ASN A 23 13.26 2.46 12.25
N LYS A 24 13.99 1.56 11.63
CA LYS A 24 15.23 1.93 10.99
C LYS A 24 14.96 2.59 9.66
N ARG A 25 15.39 3.82 9.54
CA ARG A 25 15.15 4.58 8.32
C ARG A 25 15.69 3.97 7.06
N LYS A 26 16.86 3.40 7.14
CA LYS A 26 17.44 2.76 5.96
C LYS A 26 16.62 1.59 5.49
N SER A 27 16.09 0.81 6.42
CA SER A 27 15.23 -0.31 6.08
C SER A 27 13.93 0.17 5.46
N GLN A 28 13.35 1.22 6.03
CA GLN A 28 12.12 1.78 5.49
C GLN A 28 12.33 2.31 4.08
N LYS A 29 13.45 2.99 3.87
CA LYS A 29 13.74 3.53 2.56
C LYS A 29 13.88 2.43 1.53
N LYS A 30 14.57 1.36 1.89
CA LYS A 30 14.77 0.25 0.96
C LYS A 30 13.45 -0.44 0.64
N ILE A 31 12.59 -0.64 1.61
CA ILE A 31 11.28 -1.23 1.38
C ILE A 31 10.47 -0.31 0.47
N TYR A 32 10.47 0.99 0.76
CA TYR A 32 9.76 1.95 -0.06
C TYR A 32 10.22 1.87 -1.51
N GLU A 33 11.52 1.91 -1.72
CA GLU A 33 12.08 1.86 -3.07
C GLU A 33 11.79 0.55 -3.78
N SER A 34 11.84 -0.54 -3.04
CA SER A 34 11.64 -1.86 -3.63
C SER A 34 10.20 -2.09 -4.07
N PHE A 35 9.25 -1.48 -3.38
CA PHE A 35 7.84 -1.72 -3.69
C PHE A 35 7.10 -0.51 -4.26
N TYR A 36 7.84 0.55 -4.52
CA TYR A 36 7.27 1.80 -5.03
C TYR A 36 6.44 1.60 -6.29
N ARG A 37 7.01 0.94 -7.29
CA ARG A 37 6.32 0.78 -8.55
C ARG A 37 5.06 -0.05 -8.41
N HIS A 38 5.17 -1.09 -7.65
CA HIS A 38 4.03 -1.97 -7.42
C HIS A 38 2.89 -1.17 -6.76
N ALA A 39 3.23 -0.40 -5.75
CA ALA A 39 2.23 0.38 -5.03
C ALA A 39 1.66 1.49 -5.90
N MET A 40 2.51 2.10 -6.73
CA MET A 40 2.06 3.21 -7.56
C MET A 40 1.06 2.78 -8.61
N VAL A 41 1.24 1.57 -9.15
CA VAL A 41 0.27 1.03 -10.09
C VAL A 41 -1.11 0.92 -9.45
N ILE A 42 -1.14 0.51 -8.20
CA ILE A 42 -2.41 0.41 -7.48
C ILE A 42 -3.00 1.80 -7.27
N CYS A 43 -2.18 2.74 -6.83
CA CYS A 43 -2.65 4.10 -6.59
C CYS A 43 -3.21 4.73 -7.84
N ASP A 44 -2.54 4.51 -8.97
CA ASP A 44 -2.97 5.09 -10.23
C ASP A 44 -4.33 4.59 -10.67
N SER A 45 -4.71 3.40 -10.27
CA SER A 45 -6.01 2.89 -10.65
C SER A 45 -7.16 3.57 -9.92
N TYR A 46 -6.85 4.30 -8.85
CA TYR A 46 -7.89 4.99 -8.08
C TYR A 46 -7.82 6.50 -8.18
N ALA A 47 -6.69 7.02 -8.60
CA ALA A 47 -6.47 8.46 -8.59
C ALA A 47 -6.83 9.09 -9.93
N THR A 48 -7.14 10.38 -9.90
CA THR A 48 -7.45 11.10 -11.11
C THR A 48 -6.26 11.94 -11.59
N SER A 49 -5.20 12.01 -10.82
CA SER A 49 -4.01 12.76 -11.20
C SER A 49 -2.79 12.15 -10.55
N TYR A 50 -1.64 12.53 -11.08
CA TYR A 50 -0.38 12.06 -10.51
C TYR A 50 -0.23 12.53 -9.05
N ASP A 51 -0.61 13.77 -8.80
CA ASP A 51 -0.52 14.31 -7.44
C ASP A 51 -1.37 13.51 -6.47
N GLU A 52 -2.55 13.13 -6.91
CA GLU A 52 -3.42 12.33 -6.07
C GLU A 52 -2.84 10.95 -5.83
N SER A 53 -2.25 10.35 -6.86
CA SER A 53 -1.59 9.05 -6.70
C SER A 53 -0.50 9.15 -5.66
N LYS A 54 0.30 10.21 -5.70
CA LYS A 54 1.38 10.39 -4.74
C LYS A 54 0.85 10.57 -3.32
N GLU A 55 -0.26 11.26 -3.18
CA GLU A 55 -0.86 11.44 -1.85
C GLU A 55 -1.29 10.10 -1.28
N ILE A 56 -1.95 9.30 -2.11
CA ILE A 56 -2.39 7.98 -1.67
C ILE A 56 -1.19 7.11 -1.33
N LEU A 57 -0.17 7.17 -2.17
CA LEU A 57 1.02 6.37 -1.96
C LEU A 57 1.70 6.72 -0.63
N ASN A 58 1.88 8.01 -0.39
CA ASN A 58 2.54 8.45 0.83
C ASN A 58 1.73 8.09 2.07
N GLU A 59 0.45 8.30 2.01
CA GLU A 59 -0.42 7.97 3.11
C GLU A 59 -0.42 6.45 3.35
N GLY A 60 -0.43 5.68 2.29
CA GLY A 60 -0.41 4.23 2.40
C GLY A 60 0.87 3.71 3.01
N PHE A 61 2.02 4.26 2.60
CA PHE A 61 3.28 3.81 3.17
C PHE A 61 3.43 4.22 4.63
N LEU A 62 2.86 5.36 5.01
CA LEU A 62 2.87 5.72 6.42
C LEU A 62 2.13 4.66 7.23
N LYS A 63 1.00 4.20 6.73
CA LYS A 63 0.25 3.16 7.41
C LYS A 63 1.00 1.84 7.43
N ILE A 64 1.65 1.51 6.31
CA ILE A 64 2.45 0.29 6.23
C ILE A 64 3.52 0.30 7.32
N PHE A 65 4.27 1.39 7.42
CA PHE A 65 5.35 1.44 8.40
C PHE A 65 4.85 1.47 9.84
N LYS A 66 3.68 2.03 10.06
CA LYS A 66 3.10 2.02 11.39
C LYS A 66 2.66 0.63 11.81
N GLN A 67 2.16 -0.14 10.87
CA GLN A 67 1.59 -1.44 11.17
C GLN A 67 2.56 -2.59 11.01
N ILE A 68 3.72 -2.33 10.43
CA ILE A 68 4.64 -3.40 10.11
C ILE A 68 5.14 -4.16 11.33
N ILE A 69 5.13 -3.52 12.47
CA ILE A 69 5.57 -4.17 13.69
C ILE A 69 4.65 -5.33 14.06
N ASN A 70 3.40 -5.27 13.61
CA ASN A 70 2.45 -6.34 13.88
C ASN A 70 2.26 -7.27 12.69
N TYR A 71 3.03 -7.06 11.64
CA TYR A 71 2.88 -7.86 10.45
C TYR A 71 3.31 -9.30 10.68
N SER A 72 2.54 -10.20 10.18
CA SER A 72 2.82 -11.61 10.30
C SER A 72 2.47 -12.27 8.98
N PRO A 73 3.36 -13.03 8.39
CA PRO A 73 3.06 -13.63 7.07
C PRO A 73 1.90 -14.61 7.16
N ALA A 74 1.07 -14.58 6.15
CA ALA A 74 -0.08 -15.46 6.10
C ALA A 74 0.22 -16.78 5.43
N CYS A 75 1.33 -16.89 4.76
CA CYS A 75 1.70 -18.13 4.09
C CYS A 75 3.21 -18.30 4.13
N THR A 76 3.69 -19.42 3.61
CA THR A 76 5.11 -19.71 3.69
C THR A 76 5.96 -18.79 2.83
N ASN A 77 5.39 -18.26 1.76
CA ASN A 77 6.14 -17.34 0.93
C ASN A 77 5.95 -15.94 1.49
N GLU A 78 6.95 -15.48 2.20
CA GLU A 78 6.89 -14.20 2.89
C GLU A 78 6.70 -13.02 1.95
N MET A 79 7.35 -13.05 0.81
CA MET A 79 7.22 -11.96 -0.15
C MET A 79 5.81 -11.87 -0.69
N THR A 80 5.21 -13.00 -1.02
CA THR A 80 3.84 -13.04 -1.52
C THR A 80 2.87 -12.52 -0.47
N SER A 81 3.06 -12.96 0.77
CA SER A 81 2.21 -12.49 1.87
C SER A 81 2.34 -10.99 2.05
N PHE A 82 3.56 -10.49 1.96
CA PHE A 82 3.78 -9.06 2.14
C PHE A 82 3.13 -8.25 1.05
N LEU A 83 3.24 -8.71 -0.21
CA LEU A 83 2.61 -8.01 -1.31
C LEU A 83 1.10 -7.93 -1.16
N ALA A 84 0.49 -9.02 -0.72
CA ALA A 84 -0.96 -9.03 -0.50
C ALA A 84 -1.34 -8.08 0.63
N TRP A 85 -0.56 -8.07 1.68
CA TRP A 85 -0.80 -7.21 2.83
C TRP A 85 -0.64 -5.73 2.44
N LEU A 86 0.44 -5.41 1.72
CA LEU A 86 0.69 -4.07 1.24
C LEU A 86 -0.44 -3.60 0.34
N ARG A 87 -0.86 -4.47 -0.58
CA ARG A 87 -1.93 -4.13 -1.49
C ARG A 87 -3.21 -3.79 -0.73
N THR A 88 -3.54 -4.58 0.29
CA THR A 88 -4.73 -4.33 1.07
C THR A 88 -4.69 -2.94 1.71
N ILE A 89 -3.55 -2.57 2.27
CA ILE A 89 -3.42 -1.27 2.92
C ILE A 89 -3.52 -0.14 1.89
N ILE A 90 -2.86 -0.30 0.76
CA ILE A 90 -2.89 0.74 -0.29
C ILE A 90 -4.31 0.90 -0.84
N VAL A 91 -4.98 -0.21 -1.11
CA VAL A 91 -6.34 -0.15 -1.65
C VAL A 91 -7.29 0.52 -0.65
N HIS A 92 -7.20 0.14 0.62
CA HIS A 92 -8.05 0.78 1.63
C HIS A 92 -7.76 2.27 1.74
N THR A 93 -6.49 2.65 1.64
CA THR A 93 -6.11 4.05 1.68
C THR A 93 -6.70 4.79 0.49
N ALA A 94 -6.63 4.18 -0.68
CA ALA A 94 -7.15 4.79 -1.90
C ALA A 94 -8.66 4.97 -1.82
N ILE A 95 -9.35 3.96 -1.33
CA ILE A 95 -10.79 4.03 -1.20
C ILE A 95 -11.19 5.12 -0.21
N ASN A 96 -10.49 5.20 0.91
CA ASN A 96 -10.78 6.23 1.90
C ASN A 96 -10.51 7.62 1.35
N HIS A 97 -9.45 7.74 0.57
CA HIS A 97 -9.10 9.02 -0.05
C HIS A 97 -10.20 9.42 -1.02
N TYR A 98 -10.67 8.48 -1.81
CA TYR A 98 -11.74 8.72 -2.76
C TYR A 98 -13.02 9.17 -2.04
N LYS A 99 -13.36 8.50 -0.96
CA LYS A 99 -14.56 8.85 -0.21
C LYS A 99 -14.48 10.25 0.38
N ARG A 100 -13.34 10.62 0.92
CA ARG A 100 -13.14 11.95 1.48
C ARG A 100 -13.34 13.02 0.44
N ASN A 101 -12.75 12.79 -0.73
CA ASN A 101 -12.84 13.78 -1.79
C ASN A 101 -14.24 13.89 -2.36
N ASN A 102 -14.92 12.81 -2.51
CA ASN A 102 -16.23 12.83 -3.10
C ASN A 102 -17.32 13.28 -2.17
N LYS A 103 -17.05 13.19 -0.89
CA LYS A 103 -17.98 13.66 0.06
C LYS A 103 -18.31 15.11 -0.13
N GLN A 104 -17.33 15.89 -0.50
CA GLN A 104 -17.54 17.28 -0.71
C GLN A 104 -18.34 17.60 -1.93
N HIS A 105 -18.36 16.70 -2.87
CA HIS A 105 -19.09 16.93 -4.09
C HIS A 105 -20.50 16.39 -4.03
N ALA A 106 -20.82 15.83 -2.98
CA ALA A 106 -22.14 15.32 -2.78
C ALA A 106 -22.64 14.50 -3.89
N VAL A 107 -21.93 13.69 -4.38
CA VAL A 107 -22.28 12.95 -5.38
C VAL A 107 -22.94 11.87 -5.12
N PRO A 108 -23.76 11.57 -5.44
CA PRO A 108 -24.46 10.59 -5.14
C PRO A 108 -24.19 9.45 -5.69
N VAL A 109 -24.14 9.04 -6.12
CA VAL A 109 -23.91 8.14 -6.60
C VAL A 109 -24.06 7.26 -6.57
N LEU A 110 -24.33 6.82 -6.74
CA LEU A 110 -24.36 5.98 -7.00
C LEU A 110 -23.76 5.18 -6.52
N GLY A 111 -23.57 4.88 -6.71
CA GLY A 111 -23.00 4.07 -6.49
C GLY A 111 -22.50 3.93 -5.40
N ASN A 112 -22.50 4.16 -5.13
CA ASN A 112 -22.00 4.05 -4.25
C ASN A 112 -22.39 3.34 -3.40
N GLU A 113 -23.16 3.05 -3.41
CA GLU A 113 -23.56 2.44 -2.59
C GLU A 113 -23.35 1.30 -2.83
N ALA A 114 -23.29 1.16 -3.68
CA ALA A 114 -23.09 0.11 -4.11
C ALA A 114 -21.89 -0.37 -3.74
N TYR A 115 -21.36 -0.16 -3.74
CA TYR A 115 -20.28 -0.67 -3.53
C TYR A 115 -19.72 -0.33 -2.48
N HIS A 116 -20.06 0.21 -1.98
CA HIS A 116 -19.55 0.59 -1.07
C HIS A 116 -19.45 -0.06 -0.11
N GLY A 117 -19.75 -0.40 -0.08
CA GLY A 117 -19.63 -0.88 0.68
C GLY A 117 -19.05 -1.78 0.82
N GLN A 118 -18.86 -2.20 0.19
CA GLN A 118 -18.33 -2.97 0.17
C GLN A 118 -17.40 -3.05 0.41
N GLU A 119 -17.33 -2.70 0.24
CA GLU A 119 -16.54 -2.76 0.32
C GLU A 119 -15.89 -3.21 0.81
N ILE A 120 -15.92 -3.47 0.78
CA ILE A 120 -15.22 -3.77 0.99
C ILE A 120 -14.75 -4.16 1.60
N ILE A 121 -14.50 -4.47 1.74
CA ILE A 121 -13.90 -4.84 2.09
C ILE A 121 -13.61 -5.16 2.49
#